data_190a04b07606bec43471057c46c28825
#
_entry.id   190a04b07606bec43471057c46c28825
#
_cell.length_a   1.000
_cell.length_b   1.000
_cell.length_c   1.000
_cell.angle_alpha   90.00
_cell.angle_beta   90.00
_cell.angle_gamma   90.00
#
_symmetry.space_group_name_H-M   'P 1'
#
loop_
_entity.id
_entity.type
_entity.pdbx_description
1 polymer ?
#
loop_
_entity_poly.entity_id
_entity_poly.type
_entity_poly.pdbx_seq_one_letter_code
_entity_poly.pdbx_strand_id
1 'polypeptide(L)' 'MDIKEKFGLKVKQLREEKGFSIEQLANISNVDRNYISEIEKGKRNVSIEIIEKIITALDTDLANFFNDKGFKK' A
#
# COMPACT_ATOMS: atom_id res chain seq x y z
N MET A 1 12.95 -2.77 10.85
CA MET A 1 12.15 -2.66 9.62
C MET A 1 11.96 -1.19 9.29
N ASP A 2 12.34 -0.77 8.10
CA ASP A 2 12.20 0.64 7.73
C ASP A 2 10.79 0.97 7.24
N ILE A 3 10.53 2.25 7.00
CA ILE A 3 9.18 2.72 6.63
C ILE A 3 8.71 2.13 5.30
N LYS A 4 9.61 1.88 4.36
CA LYS A 4 9.24 1.30 3.07
C LYS A 4 8.72 -0.12 3.25
N GLU A 5 9.38 -0.89 4.10
CA GLU A 5 8.95 -2.25 4.42
C GLU A 5 7.63 -2.26 5.17
N LYS A 6 7.49 -1.38 6.16
CA LYS A 6 6.25 -1.27 6.93
C LYS A 6 5.07 -0.90 6.04
N PHE A 7 5.27 0.07 5.16
CA PHE A 7 4.23 0.52 4.23
C PHE A 7 3.84 -0.63 3.30
N GLY A 8 4.84 -1.29 2.72
CA GLY A 8 4.59 -2.40 1.79
C GLY A 8 3.84 -3.55 2.42
N LEU A 9 4.19 -3.92 3.65
CA LEU A 9 3.49 -4.99 4.36
C LEU A 9 2.03 -4.62 4.64
N LYS A 10 1.78 -3.36 5.00
CA LYS A 10 0.41 -2.91 5.28
C LYS A 10 -0.43 -2.92 4.00
N VAL A 11 0.14 -2.49 2.88
CA VAL A 11 -0.54 -2.54 1.59
C VAL A 11 -0.91 -3.98 1.25
N LYS A 12 0.04 -4.90 1.38
CA LYS A 12 -0.20 -6.31 1.09
C LYS A 12 -1.29 -6.89 1.99
N GLN A 13 -1.22 -6.59 3.28
CA GLN A 13 -2.20 -7.07 4.25
C GLN A 13 -3.61 -6.61 3.87
N LEU A 14 -3.79 -5.33 3.61
CA LEU A 14 -5.11 -4.78 3.29
C LEU A 14 -5.60 -5.30 1.93
N ARG A 15 -4.69 -5.42 0.96
CA ARG A 15 -5.03 -5.97 -0.35
C ARG A 15 -5.58 -7.40 -0.20
N GLU A 16 -4.88 -8.22 0.58
CA GLU A 16 -5.29 -9.62 0.79
C GLU A 16 -6.60 -9.70 1.56
N GLU A 17 -6.81 -8.83 2.53
CA GLU A 17 -8.07 -8.76 3.27
C GLU A 17 -9.25 -8.43 2.36
N LYS A 18 -9.01 -7.61 1.34
CA LYS A 18 -10.03 -7.27 0.35
C LYS A 18 -10.21 -8.36 -0.70
N GLY A 19 -9.35 -9.35 -0.73
CA GLY A 19 -9.39 -10.40 -1.75
C GLY A 19 -8.89 -9.94 -3.11
N PHE A 20 -8.10 -8.87 -3.16
CA PHE A 20 -7.56 -8.36 -4.42
C PHE A 20 -6.25 -9.03 -4.78
N SER A 21 -6.08 -9.35 -6.07
CA SER A 21 -4.76 -9.65 -6.61
C SER A 21 -3.98 -8.34 -6.77
N ILE A 22 -2.66 -8.45 -6.98
CA ILE A 22 -1.84 -7.26 -7.28
C ILE A 22 -2.39 -6.56 -8.53
N GLU A 23 -2.78 -7.32 -9.54
CA GLU A 23 -3.31 -6.75 -10.77
C GLU A 23 -4.63 -6.00 -10.54
N GLN A 24 -5.51 -6.55 -9.69
CA GLN A 24 -6.76 -5.87 -9.36
C GLN A 24 -6.50 -4.55 -8.62
N LEU A 25 -5.58 -4.56 -7.66
CA LEU A 25 -5.23 -3.32 -6.97
C LEU A 25 -4.63 -2.31 -7.93
N ALA A 26 -3.77 -2.77 -8.85
CA ALA A 26 -3.18 -1.90 -9.86
C ALA A 26 -4.26 -1.23 -10.71
N ASN A 27 -5.24 -1.99 -11.16
CA ASN A 27 -6.33 -1.46 -11.98
C ASN A 27 -7.17 -0.44 -11.21
N ILE A 28 -7.54 -0.75 -9.98
CA ILE A 28 -8.37 0.12 -9.15
C ILE A 28 -7.62 1.40 -8.80
N SER A 29 -6.34 1.29 -8.45
CA SER A 29 -5.53 2.44 -8.03
C SER A 29 -4.95 3.24 -9.19
N ASN A 30 -5.01 2.68 -10.40
CA ASN A 30 -4.35 3.26 -11.57
C ASN A 30 -2.84 3.41 -11.36
N VAL A 31 -2.23 2.43 -10.72
CA VAL A 31 -0.79 2.34 -10.48
C VAL A 31 -0.27 1.07 -11.12
N ASP A 32 0.90 1.14 -11.77
CA ASP A 32 1.48 0.00 -12.45
C ASP A 32 1.65 -1.20 -11.51
N ARG A 33 1.29 -2.40 -11.99
CA ARG A 33 1.34 -3.62 -11.17
C ARG A 33 2.75 -3.96 -10.70
N ASN A 34 3.75 -3.71 -11.53
CA ASN A 34 5.14 -3.98 -11.14
C ASN A 34 5.58 -3.04 -10.03
N TYR A 35 5.11 -1.80 -10.07
CA TYR A 35 5.37 -0.83 -9.02
C TYR A 35 4.75 -1.31 -7.71
N ILE A 36 3.48 -1.73 -7.74
CA ILE A 36 2.81 -2.25 -6.53
C ILE A 36 3.55 -3.46 -5.97
N SER A 37 3.97 -4.38 -6.83
CA SER A 37 4.73 -5.55 -6.40
C SER A 37 6.00 -5.15 -5.65
N GLU A 38 6.73 -4.17 -6.18
CA GLU A 38 7.95 -3.69 -5.53
C GLU A 38 7.68 -2.93 -4.25
N ILE A 39 6.57 -2.17 -4.20
CA ILE A 39 6.14 -1.50 -2.97
C ILE A 39 5.91 -2.53 -1.87
N GLU A 40 5.19 -3.60 -2.18
CA GLU A 40 4.89 -4.64 -1.19
C GLU A 40 6.14 -5.35 -0.69
N LYS A 41 7.20 -5.35 -1.50
CA LYS A 41 8.51 -5.92 -1.10
C LYS A 41 9.39 -4.94 -0.35
N GLY A 42 8.92 -3.71 -0.14
CA GLY A 42 9.70 -2.69 0.56
C GLY A 42 10.83 -2.09 -0.24
N LYS A 43 10.76 -2.17 -1.57
CA LYS A 43 11.86 -1.76 -2.44
C LYS A 43 11.73 -0.35 -3.02
N ARG A 44 10.59 0.32 -2.81
CA ARG A 44 10.33 1.61 -3.46
C ARG A 44 10.08 2.69 -2.43
N ASN A 45 10.63 3.87 -2.72
CA ASN A 45 10.33 5.09 -2.01
C ASN A 45 9.12 5.73 -2.71
N VAL A 46 7.95 5.63 -2.08
CA VAL A 46 6.68 5.91 -2.73
C VAL A 46 6.33 7.39 -2.59
N SER A 47 5.92 8.03 -3.69
CA SER A 47 5.48 9.41 -3.65
C SER A 47 4.15 9.54 -2.90
N ILE A 48 3.88 10.73 -2.37
CA ILE A 48 2.63 11.00 -1.65
C ILE A 48 1.42 10.77 -2.56
N GLU A 49 1.52 11.13 -3.83
CA GLU A 49 0.42 10.93 -4.78
C GLU A 49 0.12 9.45 -4.97
N ILE A 50 1.15 8.62 -5.10
CA ILE A 50 0.97 7.18 -5.25
C ILE A 50 0.41 6.57 -3.96
N ILE A 51 0.89 7.03 -2.82
CA ILE A 51 0.36 6.60 -1.51
C ILE A 51 -1.15 6.84 -1.45
N GLU A 52 -1.58 8.04 -1.82
CA GLU A 52 -2.99 8.39 -1.79
C GLU A 52 -3.82 7.49 -2.73
N LYS A 53 -3.33 7.25 -3.94
CA LYS A 53 -4.03 6.40 -4.90
C LYS A 53 -4.22 4.99 -4.37
N ILE A 54 -3.18 4.42 -3.78
CA ILE A 54 -3.23 3.05 -3.25
C ILE A 54 -4.17 2.98 -2.04
N ILE A 55 -4.04 3.92 -1.12
CA ILE A 55 -4.86 3.92 0.10
C ILE A 55 -6.34 4.09 -0.24
N THR A 56 -6.65 4.98 -1.19
CA THR A 56 -8.04 5.17 -1.65
C THR A 56 -8.57 3.89 -2.29
N ALA A 57 -7.76 3.22 -3.10
CA ALA A 57 -8.16 1.97 -3.74
C ALA A 57 -8.42 0.86 -2.73
N LEU A 58 -7.77 0.91 -1.57
CA LEU A 58 -7.97 -0.04 -0.49
C LEU A 58 -9.15 0.32 0.41
N ASP A 59 -9.93 1.33 0.01
CA ASP A 59 -11.14 1.74 0.71
C ASP A 59 -10.86 2.21 2.14
N THR A 60 -9.76 2.93 2.32
CA THR A 60 -9.40 3.52 3.59
C THR A 60 -8.87 4.93 3.35
N ASP A 61 -8.47 5.62 4.39
CA ASP A 61 -7.88 6.96 4.28
C ASP A 61 -6.51 6.98 4.95
N LEU A 62 -5.79 8.09 4.77
CA LEU A 62 -4.43 8.21 5.29
C LEU A 62 -4.38 8.05 6.80
N ALA A 63 -5.33 8.66 7.51
CA ALA A 63 -5.35 8.60 8.97
C ALA A 63 -5.53 7.16 9.46
N ASN A 64 -6.50 6.45 8.89
CA ASN A 64 -6.78 5.07 9.30
C ASN A 64 -5.67 4.12 8.89
N PHE A 65 -5.12 4.31 7.69
CA PHE A 65 -4.04 3.46 7.20
C PHE A 65 -2.83 3.52 8.15
N PHE A 66 -2.43 4.73 8.54
CA PHE A 66 -1.25 4.92 9.38
C PHE A 66 -1.53 4.86 10.88
N ASN A 67 -2.79 4.65 11.28
CA ASN A 67 -3.14 4.46 12.69
C ASN A 67 -2.93 3.00 13.08
N ASP A 68 -1.68 2.60 13.12
CA ASP A 68 -1.26 1.21 13.31
C ASP A 68 0.01 1.22 14.16
N LYS A 69 0.12 0.28 15.07
CA LYS A 69 1.28 0.19 15.96
C LYS A 69 2.59 0.08 15.19
N GLY A 70 2.56 -0.51 13.99
CA GLY A 70 3.75 -0.62 13.16
C GLY A 70 4.33 0.72 12.74
N PHE A 71 3.52 1.78 12.71
CA PHE A 71 3.95 3.12 12.31
C PHE A 71 4.17 4.05 13.50
N LYS A 72 3.77 3.65 14.69
CA LYS A 72 3.94 4.48 15.90
C LYS A 72 5.24 4.13 16.59
N LYS A 73 5.87 5.12 17.19
CA LYS A 73 7.08 4.93 17.97
C LYS A 73 6.75 4.47 19.40
#